data_ea32a844add4cfd85772b5044bb19bdf
#
_entry.id   ea32a844add4cfd85772b5044bb19bdf
#
_cell.length_a   1.000
_cell.length_b   1.000
_cell.length_c   1.000
_cell.angle_alpha   90.00
_cell.angle_beta   90.00
_cell.angle_gamma   90.00
#
_symmetry.space_group_name_H-M   'P 1'
#
loop_
_entity.id
_entity.type
_entity.pdbx_description
1 polymer ?
#
loop_
_entity_poly.entity_id
_entity_poly.type
_entity_poly.pdbx_seq_one_letter_code
_entity_poly.pdbx_strand_id
1 'polypeptide(L)'
;MKKMSLRLRLIISFLIVSTCVWTAAAVISWQESRDQMDEFFDTYQLLLARQLSTADWTNLTADMQKKSNRLIENVDDDGEEEDEALGFAVFNHRGEMIFNDDENGRDFIYTPEASGFVNQKIGRKKDMWRIFWLTSADKNFTIAVGQELEFRDDAALELVEETLLPWLVGLSVLLLAVIWMVSRELRPLRRIADELSERDSDNLHPLSLSGQASEILPLIKAINTQFSRIEQMLQRERGFISDSAHELRSPLTALKVQLEVAQLADDDAAARHQALQKLNQGIDRSTRLVEQLLALSRLDSAAAAANDEPLDWPALVNAAVNEQLPAAEEKKINVKTSTDGSAPTTCGQPLLWALLLRNLLDNAVRYSPEEAQISIELKDETLSVTNSNTVVAAEYLPRLKERFFRPAGQKSTGSGLGLSIVERIAELHRCRVALTNDDGNFRVTVSHC
;
A
#
# COMPACT_ATOMS: atom_id res chain seq x y z
N MET A 1 1.77 5.59 20.33
CA MET A 1 1.58 4.12 20.19
C MET A 1 2.55 3.62 19.10
N LYS A 2 3.54 2.78 19.45
CA LYS A 2 4.42 2.14 18.46
C LYS A 2 3.54 1.30 17.52
N LYS A 3 3.55 1.60 16.23
CA LYS A 3 2.82 0.81 15.22
C LYS A 3 3.42 -0.60 15.20
N MET A 4 2.61 -1.59 15.56
CA MET A 4 3.00 -3.00 15.50
C MET A 4 3.39 -3.37 14.06
N SER A 5 4.47 -4.15 13.90
CA SER A 5 4.89 -4.65 12.58
C SER A 5 3.81 -5.55 11.95
N LEU A 6 3.72 -5.56 10.62
CA LEU A 6 2.79 -6.43 9.88
C LEU A 6 2.95 -7.91 10.27
N ARG A 7 4.21 -8.35 10.42
CA ARG A 7 4.55 -9.70 10.89
C ARG A 7 3.89 -10.01 12.23
N LEU A 8 4.04 -9.11 13.22
CA LEU A 8 3.49 -9.32 14.55
C LEU A 8 1.95 -9.35 14.53
N ARG A 9 1.32 -8.51 13.71
CA ARG A 9 -0.13 -8.52 13.52
C ARG A 9 -0.64 -9.85 12.97
N LEU A 10 0.01 -10.38 11.94
CA LEU A 10 -0.38 -11.65 11.33
C LEU A 10 -0.23 -12.82 12.33
N ILE A 11 0.88 -12.86 13.08
CA ILE A 11 1.11 -13.90 14.09
C ILE A 11 0.05 -13.81 15.20
N ILE A 12 -0.25 -12.62 15.72
CA ILE A 12 -1.26 -12.42 16.75
C ILE A 12 -2.65 -12.78 16.25
N SER A 13 -3.02 -12.37 15.03
CA SER A 13 -4.33 -12.73 14.45
C SER A 13 -4.47 -14.23 14.30
N PHE A 14 -3.43 -14.91 13.82
CA PHE A 14 -3.42 -16.36 13.72
C PHE A 14 -3.54 -17.03 15.10
N LEU A 15 -2.79 -16.54 16.09
CA LEU A 15 -2.84 -17.06 17.46
C LEU A 15 -4.25 -16.93 18.04
N ILE A 16 -4.89 -15.77 17.90
CA ILE A 16 -6.24 -15.52 18.42
C ILE A 16 -7.24 -16.48 17.76
N VAL A 17 -7.24 -16.57 16.44
CA VAL A 17 -8.15 -17.45 15.70
C VAL A 17 -7.92 -18.90 16.10
N SER A 18 -6.67 -19.32 16.14
CA SER A 18 -6.30 -20.71 16.51
C SER A 18 -6.73 -21.05 17.94
N THR A 19 -6.51 -20.14 18.89
CA THR A 19 -6.95 -20.32 20.29
C THR A 19 -8.48 -20.39 20.39
N CYS A 20 -9.21 -19.53 19.68
CA CYS A 20 -10.68 -19.57 19.68
C CYS A 20 -11.21 -20.90 19.11
N VAL A 21 -10.67 -21.35 17.99
CA VAL A 21 -11.07 -22.62 17.37
C VAL A 21 -10.76 -23.79 18.29
N TRP A 22 -9.57 -23.80 18.89
CA TRP A 22 -9.15 -24.88 19.78
C TRP A 22 -9.99 -24.91 21.06
N THR A 23 -10.28 -23.75 21.66
CA THR A 23 -11.15 -23.67 22.84
C THR A 23 -12.56 -24.17 22.53
N ALA A 24 -13.11 -23.81 21.37
CA ALA A 24 -14.41 -24.29 20.93
C ALA A 24 -14.40 -25.82 20.74
N ALA A 25 -13.37 -26.39 20.12
CA ALA A 25 -13.20 -27.82 19.93
C ALA A 25 -13.07 -28.58 21.27
N ALA A 26 -12.32 -28.00 22.21
CA ALA A 26 -12.18 -28.58 23.56
C ALA A 26 -13.52 -28.64 24.32
N VAL A 27 -14.30 -27.56 24.27
CA VAL A 27 -15.62 -27.51 24.90
C VAL A 27 -16.59 -28.54 24.27
N ILE A 28 -16.60 -28.62 22.96
CA ILE A 28 -17.45 -29.57 22.22
C ILE A 28 -17.01 -31.03 22.57
N SER A 29 -15.72 -31.30 22.53
CA SER A 29 -15.18 -32.61 22.88
C SER A 29 -15.51 -33.02 24.31
N TRP A 30 -15.41 -32.08 25.26
CA TRP A 30 -15.80 -32.30 26.65
C TRP A 30 -17.29 -32.68 26.78
N GLN A 31 -18.18 -31.92 26.15
CA GLN A 31 -19.62 -32.20 26.20
C GLN A 31 -19.93 -33.57 25.59
N GLU A 32 -19.38 -33.87 24.44
CA GLU A 32 -19.59 -35.14 23.73
C GLU A 32 -19.07 -36.35 24.56
N SER A 33 -17.86 -36.20 25.11
CA SER A 33 -17.28 -37.29 25.97
C SER A 33 -18.10 -37.52 27.19
N ARG A 34 -18.61 -36.46 27.82
CA ARG A 34 -19.48 -36.60 29.00
C ARG A 34 -20.79 -37.29 28.69
N ASP A 35 -21.45 -36.89 27.59
CA ASP A 35 -22.72 -37.50 27.16
C ASP A 35 -22.51 -38.99 26.82
N GLN A 36 -21.42 -39.33 26.15
CA GLN A 36 -21.06 -40.74 25.83
C GLN A 36 -20.77 -41.57 27.10
N MET A 37 -20.07 -40.99 28.05
CA MET A 37 -19.81 -41.67 29.34
C MET A 37 -21.11 -41.90 30.11
N ASP A 38 -21.98 -40.92 30.19
CA ASP A 38 -23.28 -41.08 30.84
C ASP A 38 -24.12 -42.16 30.18
N GLU A 39 -24.17 -42.25 28.85
CA GLU A 39 -24.91 -43.31 28.13
C GLU A 39 -24.26 -44.67 28.33
N PHE A 40 -22.93 -44.75 28.31
CA PHE A 40 -22.18 -46.00 28.53
C PHE A 40 -22.46 -46.56 29.93
N PHE A 41 -22.27 -45.75 30.96
CA PHE A 41 -22.46 -46.20 32.35
C PHE A 41 -23.91 -46.46 32.70
N ASP A 42 -24.87 -45.72 32.19
CA ASP A 42 -26.29 -45.98 32.34
C ASP A 42 -26.67 -47.32 31.70
N THR A 43 -26.13 -47.66 30.55
CA THR A 43 -26.34 -48.94 29.88
C THR A 43 -25.71 -50.06 30.67
N TYR A 44 -24.50 -49.86 31.21
CA TYR A 44 -23.83 -50.85 32.05
C TYR A 44 -24.60 -51.14 33.35
N GLN A 45 -25.09 -50.10 34.05
CA GLN A 45 -25.91 -50.27 35.24
C GLN A 45 -27.22 -51.02 34.94
N LEU A 46 -27.87 -50.74 33.81
CA LEU A 46 -29.08 -51.43 33.37
C LEU A 46 -28.81 -52.88 33.07
N LEU A 47 -27.72 -53.23 32.40
CA LEU A 47 -27.33 -54.62 32.13
C LEU A 47 -27.03 -55.37 33.40
N LEU A 48 -26.27 -54.78 34.32
CA LEU A 48 -25.96 -55.38 35.61
C LEU A 48 -27.20 -55.61 36.47
N ALA A 49 -28.09 -54.60 36.55
CA ALA A 49 -29.35 -54.72 37.27
C ALA A 49 -30.23 -55.82 36.69
N ARG A 50 -30.30 -55.96 35.34
CA ARG A 50 -31.03 -57.12 34.72
C ARG A 50 -30.40 -58.45 35.03
N GLN A 51 -29.10 -58.57 35.00
CA GLN A 51 -28.40 -59.82 35.35
C GLN A 51 -28.69 -60.19 36.79
N LEU A 52 -28.58 -59.22 37.71
CA LEU A 52 -28.92 -59.46 39.13
C LEU A 52 -30.39 -59.82 39.33
N SER A 53 -31.31 -59.29 38.51
CA SER A 53 -32.76 -59.57 38.60
C SER A 53 -33.13 -61.01 38.22
N THR A 54 -32.28 -61.70 37.49
CA THR A 54 -32.50 -63.15 37.12
C THR A 54 -31.89 -64.14 38.10
N ALA A 55 -31.13 -63.71 39.10
CA ALA A 55 -30.54 -64.48 40.10
C ALA A 55 -31.58 -64.95 41.17
N ASP A 56 -31.43 -66.15 41.71
CA ASP A 56 -32.31 -66.64 42.75
C ASP A 56 -31.82 -66.21 44.15
N TRP A 57 -32.44 -65.16 44.66
CA TRP A 57 -32.12 -64.57 45.96
C TRP A 57 -32.83 -65.20 47.13
N THR A 58 -33.67 -66.28 46.93
CA THR A 58 -34.48 -66.85 47.94
C THR A 58 -33.72 -67.88 48.85
N ASN A 59 -32.61 -68.43 48.39
CA ASN A 59 -31.83 -69.50 49.08
C ASN A 59 -30.41 -69.01 49.44
N LEU A 60 -30.18 -67.77 49.68
CA LEU A 60 -28.87 -67.25 50.08
C LEU A 60 -28.47 -67.73 51.47
N THR A 61 -27.51 -68.65 51.52
CA THR A 61 -26.81 -69.00 52.77
C THR A 61 -25.59 -68.05 52.92
N ALA A 62 -25.21 -67.75 54.18
CA ALA A 62 -24.06 -66.86 54.49
C ALA A 62 -22.74 -67.30 53.84
N ASP A 63 -22.65 -68.53 53.39
CA ASP A 63 -21.48 -69.12 52.69
C ASP A 63 -21.43 -68.77 51.21
N MET A 64 -22.57 -68.43 50.58
CA MET A 64 -22.65 -68.00 49.22
C MET A 64 -22.28 -66.47 49.08
N GLN A 65 -22.60 -65.72 50.11
CA GLN A 65 -22.21 -64.27 50.19
C GLN A 65 -20.68 -64.17 50.21
N LYS A 66 -20.00 -65.00 50.96
CA LYS A 66 -18.54 -65.06 51.05
C LYS A 66 -17.86 -65.60 49.79
N LYS A 67 -18.57 -66.41 49.00
CA LYS A 67 -18.08 -67.00 47.74
C LYS A 67 -18.30 -66.06 46.56
N SER A 68 -19.34 -65.23 46.60
CA SER A 68 -19.60 -64.19 45.61
C SER A 68 -18.55 -63.07 45.67
N ASN A 69 -18.18 -62.65 46.88
CA ASN A 69 -17.13 -61.67 47.08
C ASN A 69 -15.76 -62.18 46.58
N ARG A 70 -15.44 -63.44 46.73
CA ARG A 70 -14.21 -64.06 46.17
C ARG A 70 -14.21 -64.20 44.66
N LEU A 71 -15.35 -64.17 43.98
CA LEU A 71 -15.43 -64.22 42.52
C LEU A 71 -15.24 -62.85 41.91
N ILE A 72 -15.53 -61.81 42.67
CA ILE A 72 -15.27 -60.41 42.29
C ILE A 72 -13.81 -60.01 42.57
N GLU A 73 -13.23 -60.52 43.66
CA GLU A 73 -11.83 -60.28 44.08
C GLU A 73 -10.76 -60.92 43.16
N ASN A 74 -11.14 -61.82 42.23
CA ASN A 74 -10.19 -62.47 41.28
C ASN A 74 -10.21 -61.88 39.86
N VAL A 75 -10.73 -60.65 39.62
CA VAL A 75 -10.50 -59.93 38.42
C VAL A 75 -9.23 -59.10 38.62
N ASP A 76 -8.24 -59.34 37.79
CA ASP A 76 -6.85 -58.85 37.86
C ASP A 76 -6.67 -57.41 38.35
N ASP A 77 -5.66 -57.25 39.12
CA ASP A 77 -4.95 -56.19 39.84
C ASP A 77 -4.61 -54.90 39.08
N ASP A 78 -5.13 -54.70 37.88
CA ASP A 78 -4.90 -53.47 37.07
C ASP A 78 -6.07 -52.46 37.13
N GLY A 79 -7.09 -52.74 37.97
CA GLY A 79 -8.31 -51.92 38.05
C GLY A 79 -8.69 -51.43 39.45
N GLU A 80 -7.72 -51.20 40.34
CA GLU A 80 -7.98 -50.85 41.76
C GLU A 80 -8.80 -49.56 41.97
N GLU A 81 -8.85 -48.64 41.03
CA GLU A 81 -9.68 -47.40 41.13
C GLU A 81 -11.10 -47.57 40.57
N GLU A 82 -11.35 -48.52 39.67
CA GLU A 82 -12.68 -48.74 39.06
C GLU A 82 -13.69 -49.44 39.96
N ASP A 83 -13.23 -50.31 40.83
CA ASP A 83 -14.10 -51.07 41.75
C ASP A 83 -14.70 -50.19 42.86
N GLU A 84 -14.03 -49.10 43.24
CA GLU A 84 -14.52 -48.20 44.28
C GLU A 84 -15.71 -47.30 43.84
N ALA A 85 -15.94 -47.12 42.54
CA ALA A 85 -16.95 -46.20 42.03
C ALA A 85 -18.31 -46.84 41.73
N LEU A 86 -18.39 -48.18 41.71
CA LEU A 86 -19.62 -48.92 41.46
C LEU A 86 -20.15 -49.52 42.76
N GLY A 87 -21.47 -49.54 42.93
CA GLY A 87 -22.13 -50.20 44.06
C GLY A 87 -23.44 -50.87 43.65
N PHE A 88 -23.77 -51.95 44.27
CA PHE A 88 -25.09 -52.56 44.10
C PHE A 88 -25.67 -53.13 45.42
N ALA A 89 -27.00 -53.12 45.51
CA ALA A 89 -27.72 -53.70 46.65
C ALA A 89 -29.03 -54.32 46.18
N VAL A 90 -29.45 -55.37 46.88
CA VAL A 90 -30.71 -56.08 46.66
C VAL A 90 -31.54 -55.97 47.91
N PHE A 91 -32.78 -55.48 47.70
CA PHE A 91 -33.77 -55.31 48.78
C PHE A 91 -34.93 -56.28 48.60
N ASN A 92 -35.51 -56.74 49.74
CA ASN A 92 -36.76 -57.49 49.71
C ASN A 92 -37.97 -56.62 49.56
N HIS A 93 -39.18 -57.20 49.47
CA HIS A 93 -40.44 -56.45 49.34
C HIS A 93 -40.78 -55.59 50.57
N ARG A 94 -40.05 -55.68 51.66
CA ARG A 94 -40.19 -54.90 52.90
C ARG A 94 -39.21 -53.72 52.92
N GLY A 95 -38.29 -53.63 51.93
CA GLY A 95 -37.25 -52.62 51.89
C GLY A 95 -36.02 -52.97 52.76
N GLU A 96 -35.93 -54.21 53.24
CA GLU A 96 -34.74 -54.71 53.98
C GLU A 96 -33.68 -55.12 52.96
N MET A 97 -32.45 -54.70 53.16
CA MET A 97 -31.30 -55.10 52.33
C MET A 97 -30.95 -56.51 52.60
N ILE A 98 -30.98 -57.39 51.59
CA ILE A 98 -30.69 -58.82 51.69
C ILE A 98 -29.31 -59.22 51.14
N PHE A 99 -28.79 -58.36 50.23
CA PHE A 99 -27.48 -58.56 49.66
C PHE A 99 -26.90 -57.19 49.21
N ASN A 100 -25.58 -57.00 49.24
CA ASN A 100 -24.84 -55.83 48.69
C ASN A 100 -23.43 -56.27 48.32
N ASP A 101 -22.64 -55.39 47.75
CA ASP A 101 -21.24 -55.56 47.36
C ASP A 101 -20.25 -55.48 48.53
N ASP A 102 -20.70 -55.32 49.77
CA ASP A 102 -19.92 -55.06 50.99
C ASP A 102 -19.13 -53.73 51.01
N GLU A 103 -19.18 -52.96 49.93
CA GLU A 103 -18.52 -51.65 49.75
C GLU A 103 -19.54 -50.52 49.71
N ASN A 104 -19.77 -50.00 48.51
CA ASN A 104 -20.61 -48.80 48.30
C ASN A 104 -22.10 -49.12 48.40
N GLY A 105 -22.55 -50.22 47.93
CA GLY A 105 -23.97 -50.61 47.93
C GLY A 105 -24.58 -50.78 49.33
N ARG A 106 -23.78 -51.02 50.41
CA ARG A 106 -24.27 -51.07 51.79
C ARG A 106 -24.85 -49.69 52.26
N ASP A 107 -24.40 -48.60 51.65
CA ASP A 107 -24.86 -47.27 52.04
C ASP A 107 -26.10 -46.83 51.24
N PHE A 108 -26.61 -47.70 50.34
CA PHE A 108 -27.83 -47.43 49.58
C PHE A 108 -29.07 -47.46 50.47
N ILE A 109 -29.90 -46.44 50.36
CA ILE A 109 -31.12 -46.32 51.12
C ILE A 109 -32.31 -46.68 50.23
N TYR A 110 -33.08 -47.72 50.64
CA TYR A 110 -34.26 -48.13 49.91
C TYR A 110 -35.25 -46.98 49.71
N THR A 111 -35.64 -46.73 48.45
CA THR A 111 -36.59 -45.71 48.06
C THR A 111 -37.82 -46.40 47.42
N PRO A 112 -38.96 -46.52 48.13
CA PRO A 112 -40.08 -47.37 47.74
C PRO A 112 -40.71 -47.03 46.38
N GLU A 113 -40.63 -45.76 45.92
CA GLU A 113 -41.23 -45.26 44.66
C GLU A 113 -40.17 -45.09 43.55
N ALA A 114 -38.91 -45.42 43.81
CA ALA A 114 -37.84 -45.25 42.83
C ALA A 114 -37.93 -46.31 41.73
N SER A 115 -38.05 -45.91 40.52
CA SER A 115 -37.94 -46.78 39.33
C SER A 115 -37.16 -46.06 38.25
N GLY A 116 -36.17 -46.75 37.66
CA GLY A 116 -35.25 -46.14 36.71
C GLY A 116 -34.10 -45.39 37.40
N PHE A 117 -33.51 -44.42 36.71
CA PHE A 117 -32.35 -43.67 37.20
C PHE A 117 -32.74 -42.54 38.15
N VAL A 118 -32.09 -42.52 39.32
CA VAL A 118 -32.27 -41.46 40.32
C VAL A 118 -30.92 -41.02 40.86
N ASN A 119 -30.72 -39.70 40.90
CA ASN A 119 -29.50 -39.14 41.50
C ASN A 119 -29.73 -38.92 43.00
N GLN A 120 -28.87 -39.54 43.84
CA GLN A 120 -28.98 -39.51 45.30
C GLN A 120 -27.62 -39.25 45.94
N LYS A 121 -27.60 -38.56 47.08
CA LYS A 121 -26.40 -38.39 47.89
C LYS A 121 -26.24 -39.56 48.82
N ILE A 122 -25.07 -40.23 48.75
CA ILE A 122 -24.76 -41.43 49.50
C ILE A 122 -23.45 -41.28 50.27
N GLY A 123 -23.28 -42.11 51.27
CA GLY A 123 -22.07 -42.23 52.07
C GLY A 123 -21.83 -41.05 53.05
N ARG A 124 -20.70 -41.14 53.76
CA ARG A 124 -20.32 -40.11 54.76
C ARG A 124 -19.91 -38.81 54.15
N LYS A 125 -19.35 -38.83 52.94
CA LYS A 125 -18.92 -37.64 52.18
C LYS A 125 -20.08 -36.95 51.49
N LYS A 126 -21.27 -37.61 51.37
CA LYS A 126 -22.45 -37.15 50.63
C LYS A 126 -22.16 -36.95 49.14
N ASP A 127 -21.40 -37.79 48.55
CA ASP A 127 -21.08 -37.80 47.14
C ASP A 127 -22.35 -38.07 46.33
N MET A 128 -22.42 -37.50 45.12
CA MET A 128 -23.58 -37.65 44.23
C MET A 128 -23.46 -38.96 43.47
N TRP A 129 -24.42 -39.83 43.65
CA TRP A 129 -24.52 -41.12 42.98
C TRP A 129 -25.69 -41.15 42.04
N ARG A 130 -25.55 -41.76 40.89
CA ARG A 130 -26.62 -42.06 39.96
C ARG A 130 -26.96 -43.53 40.09
N ILE A 131 -28.19 -43.83 40.60
CA ILE A 131 -28.62 -45.16 40.94
C ILE A 131 -29.74 -45.57 40.01
N PHE A 132 -29.62 -46.76 39.42
CA PHE A 132 -30.67 -47.40 38.66
C PHE A 132 -31.43 -48.41 39.55
N TRP A 133 -32.71 -48.16 39.67
CA TRP A 133 -33.63 -49.03 40.47
C TRP A 133 -34.44 -49.90 39.54
N LEU A 134 -34.37 -51.27 39.76
CA LEU A 134 -35.10 -52.28 39.01
C LEU A 134 -35.83 -53.20 39.97
N THR A 135 -37.16 -53.26 39.85
CA THR A 135 -37.93 -54.24 40.57
C THR A 135 -38.03 -55.51 39.73
N SER A 136 -37.78 -56.68 40.35
CA SER A 136 -37.86 -58.03 39.77
C SER A 136 -39.29 -58.28 39.22
N ALA A 137 -39.41 -59.15 38.20
CA ALA A 137 -40.69 -59.46 37.54
C ALA A 137 -41.74 -60.06 38.49
N ASP A 138 -41.29 -60.81 39.50
CA ASP A 138 -42.11 -61.38 40.54
C ASP A 138 -42.44 -60.48 41.73
N LYS A 139 -41.90 -59.20 41.65
CA LYS A 139 -42.02 -58.16 42.69
C LYS A 139 -41.49 -58.53 44.06
N ASN A 140 -40.68 -59.61 44.19
CA ASN A 140 -40.12 -60.02 45.46
C ASN A 140 -38.86 -59.27 45.87
N PHE A 141 -38.14 -58.77 44.87
CA PHE A 141 -36.87 -58.06 45.06
C PHE A 141 -36.81 -56.76 44.31
N THR A 142 -36.08 -55.79 44.87
CA THR A 142 -35.72 -54.54 44.19
C THR A 142 -34.19 -54.43 44.21
N ILE A 143 -33.62 -54.21 43.05
CA ILE A 143 -32.18 -54.09 42.81
C ILE A 143 -31.84 -52.65 42.60
N ALA A 144 -30.82 -52.18 43.30
CA ALA A 144 -30.20 -50.89 43.11
C ALA A 144 -28.78 -51.08 42.61
N VAL A 145 -28.45 -50.45 41.48
CA VAL A 145 -27.08 -50.38 40.94
C VAL A 145 -26.72 -48.91 40.80
N GLY A 146 -25.69 -48.49 41.48
CA GLY A 146 -25.30 -47.08 41.50
C GLY A 146 -23.83 -46.89 41.12
N GLN A 147 -23.54 -45.67 40.64
CA GLN A 147 -22.20 -45.25 40.37
C GLN A 147 -22.02 -43.81 40.77
N GLU A 148 -20.84 -43.44 41.22
CA GLU A 148 -20.48 -42.10 41.59
C GLU A 148 -20.38 -41.19 40.36
N LEU A 149 -20.99 -39.98 40.41
CA LEU A 149 -20.96 -39.06 39.28
C LEU A 149 -19.59 -38.41 39.11
N GLU A 150 -18.81 -38.23 40.18
CA GLU A 150 -17.45 -37.67 40.12
C GLU A 150 -16.54 -38.59 39.27
N PHE A 151 -16.66 -39.90 39.47
CA PHE A 151 -15.93 -40.86 38.66
C PHE A 151 -16.25 -40.78 37.16
N ARG A 152 -17.54 -40.55 36.79
CA ARG A 152 -17.95 -40.35 35.39
C ARG A 152 -17.34 -39.12 34.80
N ASP A 153 -17.32 -38.02 35.57
CA ASP A 153 -16.74 -36.74 35.13
C ASP A 153 -15.20 -36.88 34.96
N ASP A 154 -14.53 -37.64 35.85
CA ASP A 154 -13.08 -37.90 35.76
C ASP A 154 -12.73 -38.77 34.56
N ALA A 155 -13.48 -39.87 34.32
CA ALA A 155 -13.31 -40.69 33.13
C ALA A 155 -13.54 -39.92 31.83
N ALA A 156 -14.52 -39.02 31.82
CA ALA A 156 -14.72 -38.13 30.67
C ALA A 156 -13.55 -37.17 30.48
N LEU A 157 -12.96 -36.63 31.56
CA LEU A 157 -11.77 -35.80 31.53
C LEU A 157 -10.56 -36.52 30.94
N GLU A 158 -10.30 -37.71 31.37
CA GLU A 158 -9.17 -38.55 30.91
C GLU A 158 -9.25 -38.77 29.39
N LEU A 159 -10.42 -39.15 28.88
CA LEU A 159 -10.65 -39.26 27.43
C LEU A 159 -10.40 -37.93 26.66
N VAL A 160 -10.80 -36.84 27.26
CA VAL A 160 -10.56 -35.51 26.65
C VAL A 160 -9.07 -35.20 26.66
N GLU A 161 -8.35 -35.47 27.75
CA GLU A 161 -6.89 -35.23 27.81
C GLU A 161 -6.15 -36.09 26.79
N GLU A 162 -6.44 -37.35 26.66
CA GLU A 162 -5.84 -38.23 25.65
C GLU A 162 -6.11 -37.74 24.22
N THR A 163 -7.33 -37.30 23.98
CA THR A 163 -7.72 -36.78 22.65
C THR A 163 -7.08 -35.42 22.33
N LEU A 164 -6.99 -34.49 23.30
CA LEU A 164 -6.52 -33.14 23.07
C LEU A 164 -5.00 -33.00 23.10
N LEU A 165 -4.26 -33.85 23.80
CA LEU A 165 -2.80 -33.80 23.92
C LEU A 165 -2.09 -33.83 22.56
N PRO A 166 -2.40 -34.73 21.61
CA PRO A 166 -1.82 -34.73 20.26
C PRO A 166 -2.10 -33.43 19.50
N TRP A 167 -3.30 -32.86 19.67
CA TRP A 167 -3.67 -31.59 19.02
C TRP A 167 -2.90 -30.39 19.56
N LEU A 168 -2.58 -30.39 20.86
CA LEU A 168 -1.74 -29.38 21.51
C LEU A 168 -0.34 -29.34 20.90
N VAL A 169 0.25 -30.52 20.70
CA VAL A 169 1.55 -30.66 20.02
C VAL A 169 1.45 -30.21 18.57
N GLY A 170 0.42 -30.66 17.85
CA GLY A 170 0.18 -30.27 16.46
C GLY A 170 0.00 -28.76 16.30
N LEU A 171 -0.73 -28.11 17.20
CA LEU A 171 -0.92 -26.66 17.22
C LEU A 171 0.40 -25.90 17.42
N SER A 172 1.24 -26.39 18.32
CA SER A 172 2.56 -25.80 18.58
C SER A 172 3.47 -25.89 17.36
N VAL A 173 3.49 -27.03 16.67
CA VAL A 173 4.23 -27.22 15.43
C VAL A 173 3.69 -26.32 14.32
N LEU A 174 2.37 -26.23 14.18
CA LEU A 174 1.72 -25.36 13.21
C LEU A 174 2.05 -23.89 13.45
N LEU A 175 2.03 -23.44 14.70
CA LEU A 175 2.40 -22.06 15.07
C LEU A 175 3.84 -21.75 14.68
N LEU A 176 4.77 -22.64 15.00
CA LEU A 176 6.18 -22.48 14.60
C LEU A 176 6.36 -22.44 13.08
N ALA A 177 5.63 -23.31 12.36
CA ALA A 177 5.63 -23.33 10.90
C ALA A 177 5.11 -22.01 10.31
N VAL A 178 4.02 -21.46 10.84
CA VAL A 178 3.45 -20.17 10.40
C VAL A 178 4.42 -19.02 10.69
N ILE A 179 5.04 -18.98 11.88
CA ILE A 179 6.05 -17.97 12.22
C ILE A 179 7.25 -18.05 11.26
N TRP A 180 7.72 -19.23 10.95
CA TRP A 180 8.81 -19.44 10.00
C TRP A 180 8.42 -19.00 8.59
N MET A 181 7.24 -19.45 8.09
CA MET A 181 6.73 -19.12 6.76
C MET A 181 6.55 -17.61 6.58
N VAL A 182 5.82 -16.94 7.51
CA VAL A 182 5.63 -15.48 7.45
C VAL A 182 6.96 -14.73 7.49
N SER A 183 7.91 -15.21 8.29
CA SER A 183 9.25 -14.61 8.38
C SER A 183 10.03 -14.75 7.08
N ARG A 184 9.90 -15.88 6.41
CA ARG A 184 10.55 -16.18 5.13
C ARG A 184 9.95 -15.35 3.99
N GLU A 185 8.62 -15.32 3.88
CA GLU A 185 7.91 -14.63 2.78
C GLU A 185 8.03 -13.09 2.88
N LEU A 186 8.17 -12.53 4.07
CA LEU A 186 8.38 -11.09 4.25
C LEU A 186 9.86 -10.65 4.17
N ARG A 187 10.81 -11.58 4.08
CA ARG A 187 12.24 -11.28 4.00
C ARG A 187 12.63 -10.48 2.75
N PRO A 188 12.11 -10.78 1.53
CA PRO A 188 12.42 -9.99 0.34
C PRO A 188 12.02 -8.53 0.47
N LEU A 189 10.84 -8.25 1.03
CA LEU A 189 10.36 -6.89 1.24
C LEU A 189 11.29 -6.09 2.17
N ARG A 190 11.80 -6.74 3.20
CA ARG A 190 12.75 -6.11 4.13
C ARG A 190 14.08 -5.83 3.47
N ARG A 191 14.58 -6.77 2.65
CA ARG A 191 15.81 -6.55 1.86
C ARG A 191 15.71 -5.36 0.92
N ILE A 192 14.57 -5.21 0.21
CA ILE A 192 14.33 -4.06 -0.67
C ILE A 192 14.32 -2.75 0.13
N ALA A 193 13.67 -2.75 1.31
CA ALA A 193 13.65 -1.57 2.18
C ALA A 193 15.05 -1.21 2.70
N ASP A 194 15.82 -2.19 3.13
CA ASP A 194 17.20 -2.02 3.61
C ASP A 194 18.09 -1.51 2.46
N GLU A 195 18.02 -2.14 1.27
CA GLU A 195 18.73 -1.71 0.06
C GLU A 195 18.41 -0.26 -0.32
N LEU A 196 17.13 0.14 -0.24
CA LEU A 196 16.72 1.51 -0.53
C LEU A 196 17.21 2.51 0.53
N SER A 197 17.24 2.11 1.80
CA SER A 197 17.68 2.98 2.91
C SER A 197 19.19 3.20 2.96
N GLU A 198 19.96 2.25 2.44
CA GLU A 198 21.42 2.30 2.41
C GLU A 198 21.98 2.92 1.11
N ARG A 199 21.09 3.20 0.13
CA ARG A 199 21.51 3.83 -1.13
C ARG A 199 21.83 5.31 -0.93
N ASP A 200 22.91 5.74 -1.55
CA ASP A 200 23.21 7.15 -1.72
C ASP A 200 22.15 7.84 -2.56
N SER A 201 21.90 9.13 -2.32
CA SER A 201 20.88 9.94 -2.99
C SER A 201 21.02 9.96 -4.52
N ASP A 202 22.24 9.75 -5.03
CA ASP A 202 22.57 9.78 -6.46
C ASP A 202 22.49 8.39 -7.13
N ASN A 203 22.28 7.32 -6.34
CA ASN A 203 22.22 5.96 -6.86
C ASN A 203 20.80 5.60 -7.29
N LEU A 204 20.47 5.91 -8.54
CA LEU A 204 19.17 5.66 -9.17
C LEU A 204 19.15 4.36 -10.00
N HIS A 205 20.10 3.46 -9.83
CA HIS A 205 20.10 2.18 -10.55
C HIS A 205 18.82 1.37 -10.26
N PRO A 206 18.22 0.74 -11.28
CA PRO A 206 16.98 0.00 -11.09
C PRO A 206 17.17 -1.17 -10.12
N LEU A 207 16.15 -1.41 -9.29
CA LEU A 207 16.06 -2.60 -8.43
C LEU A 207 15.86 -3.85 -9.28
N SER A 208 16.49 -4.96 -8.86
CA SER A 208 16.39 -6.24 -9.59
C SER A 208 14.97 -6.81 -9.51
N LEU A 209 14.46 -7.26 -10.66
CA LEU A 209 13.17 -7.94 -10.78
C LEU A 209 13.30 -9.47 -10.64
N SER A 210 14.52 -10.03 -10.73
CA SER A 210 14.74 -11.47 -10.71
C SER A 210 14.62 -12.04 -9.30
N GLY A 211 13.91 -13.18 -9.18
CA GLY A 211 13.74 -13.90 -7.92
C GLY A 211 12.80 -13.25 -6.92
N GLN A 212 11.97 -12.29 -7.35
CA GLN A 212 10.99 -11.62 -6.49
C GLN A 212 9.60 -12.28 -6.62
N ALA A 213 8.82 -12.24 -5.54
CA ALA A 213 7.44 -12.69 -5.56
C ALA A 213 6.57 -11.83 -6.49
N SER A 214 5.58 -12.46 -7.15
CA SER A 214 4.67 -11.80 -8.09
C SER A 214 3.98 -10.57 -7.53
N GLU A 215 3.66 -10.60 -6.23
CA GLU A 215 2.97 -9.55 -5.49
C GLU A 215 3.85 -8.31 -5.26
N ILE A 216 5.17 -8.49 -5.27
CA ILE A 216 6.15 -7.41 -5.04
C ILE A 216 6.58 -6.78 -6.37
N LEU A 217 6.51 -7.51 -7.48
CA LEU A 217 6.94 -7.02 -8.81
C LEU A 217 6.29 -5.70 -9.23
N PRO A 218 4.97 -5.45 -9.05
CA PRO A 218 4.36 -4.17 -9.40
C PRO A 218 4.95 -3.00 -8.61
N LEU A 219 5.27 -3.22 -7.34
CA LEU A 219 5.89 -2.20 -6.48
C LEU A 219 7.31 -1.86 -6.98
N ILE A 220 8.12 -2.88 -7.28
CA ILE A 220 9.49 -2.65 -7.79
C ILE A 220 9.45 -1.93 -9.13
N LYS A 221 8.54 -2.29 -10.05
CA LYS A 221 8.35 -1.60 -11.32
C LYS A 221 7.97 -0.14 -11.13
N ALA A 222 7.07 0.15 -10.19
CA ALA A 222 6.69 1.53 -9.88
C ALA A 222 7.88 2.36 -9.35
N ILE A 223 8.68 1.78 -8.45
CA ILE A 223 9.89 2.42 -7.91
C ILE A 223 10.91 2.67 -9.04
N ASN A 224 11.19 1.67 -9.89
CA ASN A 224 12.11 1.81 -11.00
C ASN A 224 11.65 2.88 -12.00
N THR A 225 10.34 2.99 -12.23
CA THR A 225 9.77 4.05 -13.06
C THR A 225 10.02 5.44 -12.46
N GLN A 226 9.90 5.58 -11.12
CA GLN A 226 10.23 6.83 -10.45
C GLN A 226 11.72 7.16 -10.52
N PHE A 227 12.60 6.18 -10.36
CA PHE A 227 14.04 6.37 -10.52
C PHE A 227 14.40 6.88 -11.92
N SER A 228 13.84 6.25 -12.96
CA SER A 228 14.04 6.71 -14.34
C SER A 228 13.56 8.16 -14.58
N ARG A 229 12.43 8.55 -13.99
CA ARG A 229 11.93 9.94 -14.06
C ARG A 229 12.86 10.91 -13.34
N ILE A 230 13.33 10.55 -12.15
CA ILE A 230 14.27 11.39 -11.38
C ILE A 230 15.60 11.54 -12.15
N GLU A 231 16.14 10.44 -12.68
CA GLU A 231 17.37 10.45 -13.47
C GLU A 231 17.24 11.37 -14.70
N GLN A 232 16.14 11.26 -15.45
CA GLN A 232 15.87 12.16 -16.57
C GLN A 232 15.74 13.61 -16.15
N MET A 233 15.14 13.90 -15.00
CA MET A 233 15.04 15.23 -14.46
C MET A 233 16.42 15.80 -14.10
N LEU A 234 17.25 15.04 -13.41
CA LEU A 234 18.62 15.44 -13.05
C LEU A 234 19.51 15.64 -14.28
N GLN A 235 19.38 14.79 -15.29
CA GLN A 235 20.11 14.96 -16.55
C GLN A 235 19.73 16.26 -17.26
N ARG A 236 18.42 16.59 -17.31
CA ARG A 236 17.93 17.84 -17.89
C ARG A 236 18.43 19.05 -17.10
N GLU A 237 18.42 18.99 -15.76
CA GLU A 237 18.92 20.05 -14.90
C GLU A 237 20.43 20.27 -15.08
N ARG A 238 21.21 19.19 -15.08
CA ARG A 238 22.68 19.28 -15.32
C ARG A 238 22.97 19.84 -16.71
N GLY A 239 22.24 19.42 -17.74
CA GLY A 239 22.33 19.99 -19.08
C GLY A 239 22.04 21.48 -19.08
N PHE A 240 20.94 21.90 -18.46
CA PHE A 240 20.57 23.33 -18.36
C PHE A 240 21.64 24.17 -17.65
N ILE A 241 22.21 23.69 -16.54
CA ILE A 241 23.28 24.39 -15.82
C ILE A 241 24.54 24.54 -16.71
N SER A 242 24.94 23.44 -17.37
CA SER A 242 26.09 23.43 -18.28
C SER A 242 25.94 24.39 -19.41
N ASP A 243 24.81 24.35 -20.11
CA ASP A 243 24.51 25.17 -21.25
C ASP A 243 24.41 26.69 -20.86
N SER A 244 23.76 26.95 -19.72
CA SER A 244 23.66 28.29 -19.15
C SER A 244 25.06 28.88 -18.83
N ALA A 245 25.94 28.05 -18.26
CA ALA A 245 27.30 28.49 -17.96
C ALA A 245 28.12 28.80 -19.23
N HIS A 246 27.93 28.01 -20.29
CA HIS A 246 28.56 28.26 -21.59
C HIS A 246 28.05 29.56 -22.24
N GLU A 247 26.73 29.77 -22.25
CA GLU A 247 26.10 30.96 -22.84
C GLU A 247 26.37 32.25 -22.05
N LEU A 248 26.63 32.17 -20.74
CA LEU A 248 27.07 33.31 -19.94
C LEU A 248 28.56 33.63 -20.13
N ARG A 249 29.41 32.62 -20.33
CA ARG A 249 30.86 32.85 -20.51
C ARG A 249 31.18 33.66 -21.77
N SER A 250 30.46 33.40 -22.86
CA SER A 250 30.70 34.07 -24.14
C SER A 250 30.52 35.62 -24.07
N PRO A 251 29.37 36.17 -23.61
CA PRO A 251 29.21 37.62 -23.48
C PRO A 251 30.17 38.23 -22.45
N LEU A 252 30.44 37.54 -21.32
CA LEU A 252 31.40 38.02 -20.34
C LEU A 252 32.81 38.17 -20.93
N THR A 253 33.23 37.21 -21.74
CA THR A 253 34.50 37.29 -22.46
C THR A 253 34.53 38.47 -23.45
N ALA A 254 33.43 38.68 -24.20
CA ALA A 254 33.32 39.82 -25.11
C ALA A 254 33.34 41.16 -24.36
N LEU A 255 32.67 41.25 -23.21
CA LEU A 255 32.73 42.47 -22.36
C LEU A 255 34.14 42.74 -21.88
N LYS A 256 34.88 41.70 -21.45
CA LYS A 256 36.28 41.84 -21.04
C LYS A 256 37.15 42.40 -22.15
N VAL A 257 37.02 41.86 -23.37
CA VAL A 257 37.74 42.39 -24.54
C VAL A 257 37.40 43.82 -24.84
N GLN A 258 36.11 44.24 -24.80
CA GLN A 258 35.73 45.64 -25.03
C GLN A 258 36.26 46.57 -23.93
N LEU A 259 36.34 46.10 -22.68
CA LEU A 259 36.95 46.85 -21.59
C LEU A 259 38.45 47.04 -21.82
N GLU A 260 39.17 46.00 -22.22
CA GLU A 260 40.59 46.08 -22.56
C GLU A 260 40.86 47.02 -23.71
N VAL A 261 40.00 46.99 -24.78
CA VAL A 261 40.07 47.95 -25.90
C VAL A 261 39.84 49.39 -25.43
N ALA A 262 38.83 49.63 -24.57
CA ALA A 262 38.57 50.94 -24.01
C ALA A 262 39.71 51.48 -23.13
N GLN A 263 40.40 50.59 -22.40
CA GLN A 263 41.57 50.92 -21.57
C GLN A 263 42.82 51.26 -22.42
N LEU A 264 43.02 50.60 -23.54
CA LEU A 264 44.16 50.78 -24.43
C LEU A 264 44.02 51.98 -25.37
N ALA A 265 42.81 52.54 -25.51
CA ALA A 265 42.47 53.70 -26.37
C ALA A 265 42.75 55.04 -25.65
N ASP A 266 43.97 55.23 -25.10
CA ASP A 266 44.32 56.37 -24.24
C ASP A 266 44.17 57.75 -24.97
N ASP A 267 44.60 57.86 -26.22
CA ASP A 267 44.53 59.09 -26.98
C ASP A 267 43.45 59.12 -28.08
N ASP A 268 42.77 58.01 -28.35
CA ASP A 268 41.71 57.89 -29.33
C ASP A 268 40.31 57.91 -28.68
N ALA A 269 39.80 59.13 -28.53
CA ALA A 269 38.46 59.33 -27.94
C ALA A 269 37.35 58.66 -28.75
N ALA A 270 37.48 58.48 -30.05
CA ALA A 270 36.46 57.85 -30.91
C ALA A 270 36.46 56.34 -30.69
N ALA A 271 37.63 55.73 -30.71
CA ALA A 271 37.79 54.27 -30.41
C ALA A 271 37.32 53.90 -28.98
N ARG A 272 37.64 54.75 -27.99
CA ARG A 272 37.16 54.57 -26.61
C ARG A 272 35.66 54.72 -26.53
N HIS A 273 35.05 55.74 -27.18
CA HIS A 273 33.59 55.86 -27.17
C HIS A 273 32.89 54.64 -27.80
N GLN A 274 33.41 54.17 -28.94
CA GLN A 274 32.88 52.99 -29.62
C GLN A 274 32.99 51.74 -28.76
N ALA A 275 34.12 51.51 -28.05
CA ALA A 275 34.31 50.39 -27.15
C ALA A 275 33.33 50.43 -25.95
N LEU A 276 33.11 51.63 -25.37
CA LEU A 276 32.14 51.82 -24.30
C LEU A 276 30.69 51.61 -24.78
N GLN A 277 30.32 52.03 -25.97
CA GLN A 277 29.01 51.73 -26.55
C GLN A 277 28.81 50.20 -26.73
N LYS A 278 29.79 49.50 -27.28
CA LYS A 278 29.74 48.03 -27.41
C LYS A 278 29.68 47.32 -26.06
N LEU A 279 30.35 47.86 -25.04
CA LEU A 279 30.32 47.38 -23.67
C LEU A 279 28.90 47.48 -23.07
N ASN A 280 28.26 48.66 -23.21
CA ASN A 280 26.89 48.86 -22.76
C ASN A 280 25.92 47.89 -23.47
N GLN A 281 25.99 47.76 -24.80
CA GLN A 281 25.19 46.80 -25.55
C GLN A 281 25.41 45.34 -25.09
N GLY A 282 26.66 45.00 -24.71
CA GLY A 282 27.00 43.69 -24.18
C GLY A 282 26.41 43.44 -22.79
N ILE A 283 26.38 44.48 -21.93
CA ILE A 283 25.74 44.45 -20.62
C ILE A 283 24.25 44.20 -20.77
N ASP A 284 23.56 44.98 -21.60
CA ASP A 284 22.12 44.86 -21.85
C ASP A 284 21.75 43.46 -22.39
N ARG A 285 22.64 42.90 -23.24
CA ARG A 285 22.46 41.54 -23.76
C ARG A 285 22.61 40.49 -22.65
N SER A 286 23.61 40.63 -21.78
CA SER A 286 23.86 39.72 -20.68
C SER A 286 22.72 39.78 -19.66
N THR A 287 22.22 40.98 -19.36
CA THR A 287 21.07 41.15 -18.45
C THR A 287 19.84 40.46 -18.98
N ARG A 288 19.53 40.65 -20.28
CA ARG A 288 18.40 39.92 -20.91
C ARG A 288 18.56 38.42 -20.88
N LEU A 289 19.77 37.90 -21.08
CA LEU A 289 20.02 36.46 -20.99
C LEU A 289 19.74 35.94 -19.57
N VAL A 290 20.22 36.63 -18.52
CA VAL A 290 19.95 36.28 -17.13
C VAL A 290 18.45 36.33 -16.83
N GLU A 291 17.72 37.32 -17.27
CA GLU A 291 16.26 37.41 -17.12
C GLU A 291 15.54 36.24 -17.78
N GLN A 292 15.97 35.85 -18.99
CA GLN A 292 15.42 34.69 -19.70
C GLN A 292 15.69 33.37 -18.97
N LEU A 293 16.89 33.18 -18.40
CA LEU A 293 17.26 32.02 -17.61
C LEU A 293 16.43 31.94 -16.32
N LEU A 294 16.26 33.08 -15.62
CA LEU A 294 15.44 33.17 -14.41
C LEU A 294 13.96 32.89 -14.70
N ALA A 295 13.44 33.45 -15.82
CA ALA A 295 12.08 33.16 -16.25
C ALA A 295 11.88 31.68 -16.52
N LEU A 296 12.79 31.04 -17.25
CA LEU A 296 12.72 29.61 -17.56
C LEU A 296 12.80 28.75 -16.29
N SER A 297 13.69 29.07 -15.36
CA SER A 297 13.81 28.39 -14.06
C SER A 297 12.52 28.48 -13.22
N ARG A 298 11.89 29.66 -13.21
CA ARG A 298 10.60 29.87 -12.53
C ARG A 298 9.48 29.10 -13.21
N LEU A 299 9.45 29.05 -14.54
CA LEU A 299 8.47 28.26 -15.30
C LEU A 299 8.57 26.74 -15.04
N ASP A 300 9.78 26.22 -14.88
CA ASP A 300 10.00 24.82 -14.55
C ASP A 300 9.54 24.49 -13.11
N SER A 301 9.59 25.47 -12.20
CA SER A 301 9.15 25.33 -10.79
C SER A 301 7.65 25.65 -10.60
N ALA A 302 7.04 26.46 -11.44
CA ALA A 302 5.69 27.03 -11.27
C ALA A 302 4.54 26.10 -11.73
N ALA A 303 4.81 24.86 -12.12
CA ALA A 303 3.80 23.91 -12.60
C ALA A 303 2.65 23.60 -11.60
N ALA A 304 2.65 24.18 -10.41
CA ALA A 304 1.71 23.83 -9.33
C ALA A 304 0.84 24.98 -8.78
N ALA A 305 1.01 26.23 -9.20
CA ALA A 305 0.29 27.36 -8.58
C ALA A 305 -0.23 28.35 -9.63
N ALA A 306 -1.15 27.94 -10.48
CA ALA A 306 -1.78 28.83 -11.45
C ALA A 306 -3.04 29.45 -10.83
N ASN A 307 -2.98 30.74 -10.52
CA ASN A 307 -4.17 31.57 -10.49
C ASN A 307 -4.42 32.03 -11.94
N ASP A 308 -5.32 31.34 -12.63
CA ASP A 308 -5.74 31.72 -13.96
C ASP A 308 -6.70 32.92 -13.87
N GLU A 309 -6.33 34.04 -14.47
CA GLU A 309 -7.13 35.26 -14.56
C GLU A 309 -7.66 35.44 -15.99
N PRO A 310 -8.79 36.15 -16.19
CA PRO A 310 -9.25 36.49 -17.51
C PRO A 310 -8.18 37.31 -18.26
N LEU A 311 -7.89 36.97 -19.51
CA LEU A 311 -6.88 37.64 -20.34
C LEU A 311 -7.51 38.66 -21.25
N ASP A 312 -6.98 39.90 -21.20
CA ASP A 312 -7.27 40.93 -22.17
C ASP A 312 -6.24 40.86 -23.32
N TRP A 313 -6.55 40.03 -24.32
CA TRP A 313 -5.66 39.78 -25.45
C TRP A 313 -5.32 41.04 -26.25
N PRO A 314 -6.29 41.92 -26.57
CA PRO A 314 -5.96 43.22 -27.24
C PRO A 314 -4.95 44.06 -26.45
N ALA A 315 -5.12 44.15 -25.13
CA ALA A 315 -4.19 44.91 -24.30
C ALA A 315 -2.80 44.26 -24.26
N LEU A 316 -2.72 42.91 -24.14
CA LEU A 316 -1.47 42.14 -24.12
C LEU A 316 -0.71 42.27 -25.45
N VAL A 317 -1.39 42.13 -26.59
CA VAL A 317 -0.79 42.27 -27.93
C VAL A 317 -0.30 43.71 -28.16
N ASN A 318 -1.12 44.71 -27.85
CA ASN A 318 -0.73 46.09 -28.00
C ASN A 318 0.47 46.48 -27.12
N ALA A 319 0.52 46.02 -25.89
CA ALA A 319 1.66 46.25 -25.00
C ALA A 319 2.96 45.64 -25.56
N ALA A 320 2.90 44.39 -26.06
CA ALA A 320 4.05 43.71 -26.64
C ALA A 320 4.52 44.36 -27.95
N VAL A 321 3.60 44.82 -28.80
CA VAL A 321 3.93 45.52 -30.02
C VAL A 321 4.60 46.85 -29.71
N ASN A 322 4.04 47.66 -28.79
CA ASN A 322 4.62 48.97 -28.41
C ASN A 322 6.04 48.83 -27.86
N GLU A 323 6.34 47.75 -27.13
CA GLU A 323 7.69 47.45 -26.61
C GLU A 323 8.70 47.22 -27.76
N GLN A 324 8.28 46.59 -28.86
CA GLN A 324 9.15 46.26 -30.00
C GLN A 324 9.14 47.30 -31.11
N LEU A 325 8.26 48.31 -31.05
CA LEU A 325 8.09 49.32 -32.08
C LEU A 325 9.39 50.07 -32.42
N PRO A 326 10.23 50.51 -31.44
CA PRO A 326 11.47 51.23 -31.77
C PRO A 326 12.44 50.35 -32.58
N ALA A 327 12.56 49.07 -32.26
CA ALA A 327 13.44 48.17 -32.99
C ALA A 327 12.89 47.78 -34.38
N ALA A 328 11.58 47.74 -34.53
CA ALA A 328 10.91 47.56 -35.81
C ALA A 328 11.06 48.77 -36.73
N GLU A 329 10.93 50.00 -36.21
CA GLU A 329 11.13 51.23 -36.94
C GLU A 329 12.56 51.41 -37.46
N GLU A 330 13.58 51.03 -36.63
CA GLU A 330 14.98 51.06 -37.05
C GLU A 330 15.22 50.20 -38.29
N LYS A 331 14.51 49.04 -38.39
CA LYS A 331 14.58 48.18 -39.59
C LYS A 331 13.51 48.47 -40.64
N LYS A 332 12.67 49.50 -40.47
CA LYS A 332 11.52 49.79 -41.33
C LYS A 332 10.54 48.67 -41.50
N ILE A 333 10.38 47.82 -40.45
CA ILE A 333 9.47 46.68 -40.44
C ILE A 333 8.05 47.21 -40.19
N ASN A 334 7.09 46.73 -41.02
CA ASN A 334 5.69 47.06 -40.87
C ASN A 334 5.01 46.00 -39.98
N VAL A 335 4.54 46.38 -38.78
CA VAL A 335 3.84 45.48 -37.85
C VAL A 335 2.32 45.68 -38.03
N LYS A 336 1.62 44.58 -38.40
CA LYS A 336 0.15 44.56 -38.51
C LYS A 336 -0.43 43.64 -37.42
N THR A 337 -1.49 44.13 -36.78
CA THR A 337 -2.21 43.38 -35.77
C THR A 337 -3.67 43.18 -36.18
N SER A 338 -4.18 41.98 -36.01
CA SER A 338 -5.59 41.64 -36.12
C SER A 338 -6.01 40.85 -34.90
N THR A 339 -6.96 41.39 -34.16
CA THR A 339 -7.46 40.80 -32.90
C THR A 339 -8.95 40.47 -33.00
N ASP A 340 -9.45 40.22 -34.19
CA ASP A 340 -10.87 40.04 -34.48
C ASP A 340 -11.34 38.56 -34.31
N GLY A 341 -10.50 37.70 -33.81
CA GLY A 341 -10.79 36.26 -33.61
C GLY A 341 -10.82 35.83 -32.15
N SER A 342 -11.22 34.58 -31.93
CA SER A 342 -11.09 33.93 -30.64
C SER A 342 -9.62 33.63 -30.32
N ALA A 343 -9.29 33.76 -29.05
CA ALA A 343 -7.94 33.53 -28.54
C ALA A 343 -7.73 32.03 -28.16
N PRO A 344 -6.48 31.56 -28.09
CA PRO A 344 -6.16 30.17 -27.72
C PRO A 344 -6.59 29.80 -26.29
N THR A 345 -6.78 30.77 -25.44
CA THR A 345 -7.34 30.64 -24.10
C THR A 345 -7.94 31.92 -23.61
N THR A 346 -8.98 31.86 -22.82
CA THR A 346 -9.63 33.05 -22.22
C THR A 346 -9.13 33.36 -20.83
N CYS A 347 -8.48 32.42 -20.18
CA CYS A 347 -7.93 32.54 -18.83
C CYS A 347 -6.48 32.05 -18.80
N GLY A 348 -5.67 32.65 -17.94
CA GLY A 348 -4.27 32.28 -17.76
C GLY A 348 -3.54 33.29 -16.91
N GLN A 349 -2.22 33.20 -16.89
CA GLN A 349 -1.40 34.18 -16.17
C GLN A 349 -0.99 35.32 -17.13
N PRO A 350 -1.49 36.56 -16.95
CA PRO A 350 -1.20 37.69 -17.89
C PRO A 350 0.29 37.94 -18.06
N LEU A 351 1.07 37.81 -16.98
CA LEU A 351 2.52 38.03 -17.03
C LEU A 351 3.24 36.98 -17.91
N LEU A 352 2.80 35.73 -17.90
CA LEU A 352 3.38 34.69 -18.73
C LEU A 352 3.01 34.86 -20.20
N TRP A 353 1.77 35.23 -20.50
CA TRP A 353 1.35 35.55 -21.87
C TRP A 353 2.03 36.79 -22.43
N ALA A 354 2.23 37.81 -21.60
CA ALA A 354 3.06 38.96 -21.98
C ALA A 354 4.50 38.57 -22.33
N LEU A 355 5.10 37.65 -21.49
CA LEU A 355 6.44 37.13 -21.73
C LEU A 355 6.50 36.28 -23.02
N LEU A 356 5.48 35.47 -23.30
CA LEU A 356 5.36 34.69 -24.54
C LEU A 356 5.32 35.61 -25.76
N LEU A 357 4.41 36.61 -25.77
CA LEU A 357 4.28 37.58 -26.85
C LEU A 357 5.58 38.36 -27.08
N ARG A 358 6.22 38.83 -26.01
CA ARG A 358 7.51 39.53 -26.08
C ARG A 358 8.58 38.66 -26.76
N ASN A 359 8.69 37.36 -26.40
CA ASN A 359 9.66 36.44 -27.02
C ASN A 359 9.35 36.18 -28.50
N LEU A 360 8.07 36.03 -28.86
CA LEU A 360 7.66 35.88 -30.27
C LEU A 360 7.99 37.10 -31.08
N LEU A 361 7.68 38.28 -30.58
CA LEU A 361 7.91 39.53 -31.29
C LEU A 361 9.39 39.94 -31.37
N ASP A 362 10.16 39.74 -30.28
CA ASP A 362 11.62 39.93 -30.32
C ASP A 362 12.26 39.04 -31.39
N ASN A 363 11.84 37.75 -31.45
CA ASN A 363 12.29 36.84 -32.51
C ASN A 363 11.86 37.33 -33.90
N ALA A 364 10.61 37.74 -34.05
CA ALA A 364 10.08 38.23 -35.32
C ALA A 364 10.86 39.45 -35.83
N VAL A 365 11.04 40.47 -35.02
CA VAL A 365 11.78 41.66 -35.38
C VAL A 365 13.26 41.39 -35.64
N ARG A 366 13.87 40.54 -34.86
CA ARG A 366 15.29 40.19 -34.93
C ARG A 366 15.66 39.47 -36.23
N TYR A 367 14.83 38.48 -36.62
CA TYR A 367 15.11 37.60 -37.76
C TYR A 367 14.46 38.04 -39.06
N SER A 368 13.58 39.04 -39.06
CA SER A 368 13.06 39.62 -40.27
C SER A 368 14.12 40.49 -41.00
N PRO A 369 14.15 40.46 -42.33
CA PRO A 369 14.94 41.40 -43.13
C PRO A 369 14.40 42.83 -42.99
N GLU A 370 15.17 43.82 -43.47
CA GLU A 370 14.68 45.20 -43.56
C GLU A 370 13.46 45.29 -44.47
N GLU A 371 12.55 46.24 -44.18
CA GLU A 371 11.30 46.45 -44.93
C GLU A 371 10.32 45.27 -44.96
N ALA A 372 10.52 44.27 -44.09
CA ALA A 372 9.62 43.12 -43.97
C ALA A 372 8.29 43.51 -43.30
N GLN A 373 7.33 42.60 -43.40
CA GLN A 373 6.06 42.70 -42.68
C GLN A 373 5.99 41.61 -41.59
N ILE A 374 5.60 42.00 -40.38
CA ILE A 374 5.24 41.09 -39.30
C ILE A 374 3.73 41.18 -39.09
N SER A 375 3.01 40.07 -39.17
CA SER A 375 1.58 40.01 -38.82
C SER A 375 1.35 39.20 -37.55
N ILE A 376 0.52 39.74 -36.66
CA ILE A 376 0.06 39.13 -35.43
C ILE A 376 -1.45 38.97 -35.55
N GLU A 377 -1.92 37.74 -35.49
CA GLU A 377 -3.34 37.42 -35.71
C GLU A 377 -3.87 36.58 -34.58
N LEU A 378 -5.02 36.98 -34.02
CA LEU A 378 -5.87 36.17 -33.18
C LEU A 378 -7.07 35.70 -34.01
N LYS A 379 -7.12 34.44 -34.35
CA LYS A 379 -8.16 33.85 -35.20
C LYS A 379 -8.33 32.38 -34.92
N ASP A 380 -9.57 31.88 -34.93
CA ASP A 380 -9.92 30.44 -34.81
C ASP A 380 -9.24 29.75 -33.60
N GLU A 381 -9.32 30.39 -32.43
CA GLU A 381 -8.69 29.93 -31.17
C GLU A 381 -7.15 29.79 -31.29
N THR A 382 -6.52 30.56 -32.15
CA THR A 382 -5.08 30.57 -32.33
C THR A 382 -4.49 31.98 -32.22
N LEU A 383 -3.27 32.06 -31.72
CA LEU A 383 -2.39 33.21 -31.83
C LEU A 383 -1.32 32.86 -32.86
N SER A 384 -1.22 33.61 -33.93
CA SER A 384 -0.16 33.45 -34.91
C SER A 384 0.70 34.69 -35.06
N VAL A 385 2.01 34.49 -35.18
CA VAL A 385 2.99 35.52 -35.51
C VAL A 385 3.71 35.06 -36.77
N THR A 386 3.62 35.88 -37.84
CA THR A 386 4.16 35.53 -39.16
C THR A 386 5.18 36.62 -39.59
N ASN A 387 6.35 36.15 -40.02
CA ASN A 387 7.42 36.98 -40.59
C ASN A 387 7.42 36.83 -42.11
N SER A 388 7.24 37.90 -42.84
CA SER A 388 7.34 37.85 -44.29
C SER A 388 8.80 37.71 -44.74
N ASN A 389 9.00 37.14 -45.93
CA ASN A 389 10.32 36.95 -46.55
C ASN A 389 11.37 36.29 -45.66
N THR A 390 10.91 35.38 -44.78
CA THR A 390 11.76 34.65 -43.84
C THR A 390 11.43 33.19 -43.96
N VAL A 391 12.44 32.38 -44.25
CA VAL A 391 12.28 30.89 -44.34
C VAL A 391 13.35 30.24 -43.50
N VAL A 392 12.94 29.25 -42.71
CA VAL A 392 13.85 28.39 -41.95
C VAL A 392 13.93 27.04 -42.64
N ALA A 393 15.12 26.51 -42.86
CA ALA A 393 15.25 25.17 -43.47
C ALA A 393 14.46 24.11 -42.69
N ALA A 394 13.71 23.25 -43.38
CA ALA A 394 12.77 22.31 -42.81
C ALA A 394 13.43 21.39 -41.74
N GLU A 395 14.71 21.08 -41.94
CA GLU A 395 15.50 20.24 -41.00
C GLU A 395 15.67 20.85 -39.61
N TYR A 396 15.61 22.20 -39.52
CA TYR A 396 15.77 22.93 -38.25
C TYR A 396 14.45 23.20 -37.52
N LEU A 397 13.28 23.16 -38.20
CA LEU A 397 12.00 23.47 -37.61
C LEU A 397 11.71 22.67 -36.32
N PRO A 398 11.92 21.33 -36.24
CA PRO A 398 11.68 20.57 -35.01
C PRO A 398 12.59 20.99 -33.86
N ARG A 399 13.79 21.46 -34.18
CA ARG A 399 14.84 21.77 -33.20
C ARG A 399 14.80 23.22 -32.70
N LEU A 400 14.08 24.12 -33.39
CA LEU A 400 13.99 25.52 -32.99
C LEU A 400 13.41 25.75 -31.57
N LYS A 401 12.70 24.74 -31.03
CA LYS A 401 12.13 24.76 -29.68
C LYS A 401 13.12 24.25 -28.62
N GLU A 402 14.23 23.62 -29.04
CA GLU A 402 15.29 23.15 -28.13
C GLU A 402 15.99 24.39 -27.52
N ARG A 403 16.35 24.29 -26.25
CA ARG A 403 17.08 25.33 -25.52
C ARG A 403 18.44 25.55 -26.17
N PHE A 404 18.82 26.82 -26.35
CA PHE A 404 20.10 27.26 -26.93
C PHE A 404 20.32 26.84 -28.39
N PHE A 405 19.37 26.19 -29.04
CA PHE A 405 19.52 25.78 -30.43
C PHE A 405 19.45 26.97 -31.39
N ARG A 406 20.41 27.04 -32.30
CA ARG A 406 20.47 28.03 -33.36
C ARG A 406 20.96 27.38 -34.66
N PRO A 407 20.26 27.61 -35.81
CA PRO A 407 20.76 27.18 -37.10
C PRO A 407 22.14 27.76 -37.41
N ALA A 408 23.02 26.97 -37.99
CA ALA A 408 24.35 27.40 -38.38
C ALA A 408 24.27 28.53 -39.48
N GLY A 409 25.14 29.51 -39.42
CA GLY A 409 25.23 30.57 -40.44
C GLY A 409 24.34 31.81 -40.20
N GLN A 410 23.58 31.87 -39.11
CA GLN A 410 22.80 33.05 -38.76
C GLN A 410 23.70 34.22 -38.30
N LYS A 411 23.54 35.38 -38.92
CA LYS A 411 24.28 36.62 -38.60
C LYS A 411 23.74 37.35 -37.36
N SER A 412 22.47 37.16 -37.05
CA SER A 412 21.81 37.81 -35.90
C SER A 412 22.23 37.14 -34.58
N THR A 413 22.53 37.93 -33.57
CA THR A 413 22.94 37.45 -32.24
C THR A 413 21.70 37.15 -31.38
N GLY A 414 21.56 35.93 -30.84
CA GLY A 414 20.45 35.55 -29.94
C GLY A 414 20.87 34.44 -28.98
N SER A 415 20.12 34.29 -27.88
CA SER A 415 20.39 33.27 -26.86
C SER A 415 19.91 31.86 -27.24
N GLY A 416 19.01 31.72 -28.24
CA GLY A 416 18.35 30.45 -28.54
C GLY A 416 17.33 30.01 -27.47
N LEU A 417 16.94 30.86 -26.53
CA LEU A 417 15.98 30.56 -25.47
C LEU A 417 14.54 31.02 -25.75
N GLY A 418 14.33 31.96 -26.66
CA GLY A 418 13.02 32.60 -26.86
C GLY A 418 11.91 31.61 -27.20
N LEU A 419 12.12 30.74 -28.19
CA LEU A 419 11.11 29.73 -28.58
C LEU A 419 10.94 28.61 -27.54
N SER A 420 11.95 28.26 -26.79
CA SER A 420 11.81 27.30 -25.68
C SER A 420 11.01 27.89 -24.51
N ILE A 421 11.09 29.18 -24.25
CA ILE A 421 10.24 29.90 -23.30
C ILE A 421 8.79 29.90 -23.80
N VAL A 422 8.56 30.19 -25.09
CA VAL A 422 7.24 30.14 -25.73
C VAL A 422 6.60 28.76 -25.58
N GLU A 423 7.35 27.71 -25.94
CA GLU A 423 6.87 26.33 -25.79
C GLU A 423 6.49 26.03 -24.34
N ARG A 424 7.34 26.37 -23.38
CA ARG A 424 7.10 26.08 -21.97
C ARG A 424 5.88 26.80 -21.39
N ILE A 425 5.68 28.08 -21.78
CA ILE A 425 4.49 28.84 -21.38
C ILE A 425 3.22 28.24 -22.01
N ALA A 426 3.28 27.86 -23.28
CA ALA A 426 2.17 27.22 -23.98
C ALA A 426 1.79 25.89 -23.31
N GLU A 427 2.77 25.03 -23.01
CA GLU A 427 2.54 23.76 -22.27
C GLU A 427 1.84 23.99 -20.92
N LEU A 428 2.27 25.01 -20.15
CA LEU A 428 1.65 25.35 -18.85
C LEU A 428 0.16 25.70 -18.99
N HIS A 429 -0.21 26.33 -20.12
CA HIS A 429 -1.58 26.73 -20.45
C HIS A 429 -2.31 25.68 -21.33
N ARG A 430 -1.76 24.47 -21.47
CA ARG A 430 -2.32 23.39 -22.31
C ARG A 430 -2.50 23.83 -23.77
N CYS A 431 -1.60 24.64 -24.27
CA CYS A 431 -1.54 25.05 -25.65
C CYS A 431 -0.38 24.36 -26.38
N ARG A 432 -0.48 24.25 -27.67
CA ARG A 432 0.54 23.70 -28.56
C ARG A 432 1.15 24.78 -29.42
N VAL A 433 2.47 24.73 -29.60
CA VAL A 433 3.21 25.63 -30.54
C VAL A 433 3.53 24.85 -31.80
N ALA A 434 3.11 25.37 -32.94
CA ALA A 434 3.47 24.88 -34.27
C ALA A 434 4.36 25.89 -34.99
N LEU A 435 5.38 25.40 -35.69
CA LEU A 435 6.31 26.18 -36.49
C LEU A 435 6.17 25.75 -37.95
N THR A 436 5.84 26.67 -38.85
CA THR A 436 5.63 26.39 -40.29
C THR A 436 6.30 27.39 -41.16
N ASN A 437 6.60 27.00 -42.39
CA ASN A 437 6.94 27.90 -43.48
C ASN A 437 5.78 27.87 -44.48
N ASP A 438 5.12 29.02 -44.68
CA ASP A 438 4.00 29.17 -45.61
C ASP A 438 4.32 30.25 -46.63
N ASP A 439 4.34 29.94 -47.91
CA ASP A 439 4.54 30.86 -49.02
C ASP A 439 5.74 31.81 -48.85
N GLY A 440 6.86 31.28 -48.38
CA GLY A 440 8.07 32.07 -48.15
C GLY A 440 8.09 32.88 -46.85
N ASN A 441 7.13 32.63 -45.95
CA ASN A 441 7.01 33.27 -44.65
C ASN A 441 7.20 32.26 -43.55
N PHE A 442 7.85 32.63 -42.45
CA PHE A 442 7.93 31.81 -41.24
C PHE A 442 6.79 32.16 -40.28
N ARG A 443 6.05 31.16 -39.83
CA ARG A 443 4.92 31.36 -38.94
C ARG A 443 5.09 30.53 -37.67
N VAL A 444 4.81 31.17 -36.54
CA VAL A 444 4.67 30.52 -35.22
C VAL A 444 3.20 30.62 -34.82
N THR A 445 2.58 29.48 -34.55
CA THR A 445 1.17 29.41 -34.16
C THR A 445 1.06 28.76 -32.76
N VAL A 446 0.30 29.41 -31.88
CA VAL A 446 -0.07 28.88 -30.54
C VAL A 446 -1.56 28.64 -30.55
N SER A 447 -1.96 27.40 -30.32
CA SER A 447 -3.36 26.94 -30.32
C SER A 447 -3.69 26.16 -29.07
N HIS A 448 -4.95 26.14 -28.68
CA HIS A 448 -5.42 25.23 -27.63
C HIS A 448 -5.17 23.77 -28.05
N CYS A 449 -4.88 22.87 -27.07
CA CYS A 449 -4.69 21.42 -27.34
C CYS A 449 -6.01 20.71 -27.55
#